data_379af00c9def654c9fdec01ccf0ab26e
#
_entry.id   379af00c9def654c9fdec01ccf0ab26e
#
_cell.length_a   1.000
_cell.length_b   1.000
_cell.length_c   1.000
_cell.angle_alpha   90.00
_cell.angle_beta   90.00
_cell.angle_gamma   90.00
#
_symmetry.space_group_name_H-M   'P 1'
#
loop_
_entity.id
_entity.type
_entity.pdbx_description
1 polymer ?
#
loop_
_entity_poly.entity_id
_entity_poly.type
_entity_poly.pdbx_seq_one_letter_code
_entity_poly.pdbx_strand_id
1 'polypeptide(L)'
;MLRRLILLLFVVQMSISAPPERAIVSAVDAGNARALSLLEQAVNINSGTHNFAGVRAVGDLFRKEFDALGFKTTWVDGAAFKRAGHLVADHPGRGPRILLVGHLDTVFEPDSPFQKFERIDDRTARGPGVIDMKGGDVVILAALEGLKSAGALDAMNIVVVMTGDEEDAGDPQEAARKPLVDAAEGAQYALGFEDGPGDPRYAVTARRGTSSWKLQVKGKTGHSSQIFRPDIGYGANYELARVLDGFRRKLAGEPHLTFNPSLLLGGSALDVDEVLSRGNASGKTNVIAERAVAIGDLRTLSKEQLQHARDTMKAVVAEAPLAQTEATLTFEDGYPSLPPTDGNAKLLAEYDRASRDLGFGPVAAVSPDRAGAADVSFISGQVKSIIDGVGLMGHDDHSPGETADLSTLPSQTKRAALLLYRLTQGTR
;
A
#
# COMPACT_ATOMS: atom_id res chain seq x y z
N MET A 1 -22.51 -65.46 -0.30
CA MET A 1 -22.43 -64.06 -0.79
C MET A 1 -21.42 -63.31 0.05
N LEU A 2 -20.18 -63.20 -0.44
CA LEU A 2 -19.05 -62.60 0.29
C LEU A 2 -18.90 -61.14 -0.22
N ARG A 3 -19.27 -60.14 0.60
CA ARG A 3 -19.03 -58.73 0.28
C ARG A 3 -17.55 -58.39 0.55
N ARG A 4 -16.78 -58.15 -0.50
CA ARG A 4 -15.42 -57.60 -0.40
C ARG A 4 -15.51 -56.10 -0.09
N LEU A 5 -15.03 -55.73 1.10
CA LEU A 5 -14.81 -54.34 1.51
C LEU A 5 -13.52 -53.87 0.89
N ILE A 6 -13.61 -52.97 -0.11
CA ILE A 6 -12.43 -52.30 -0.68
C ILE A 6 -12.10 -51.11 0.21
N LEU A 7 -11.03 -51.23 0.97
CA LEU A 7 -10.46 -50.11 1.79
C LEU A 7 -9.61 -49.27 0.82
N LEU A 8 -10.14 -48.09 0.46
CA LEU A 8 -9.35 -47.07 -0.26
C LEU A 8 -8.40 -46.41 0.74
N LEU A 9 -7.14 -46.79 0.70
CA LEU A 9 -6.06 -46.02 1.37
C LEU A 9 -5.85 -44.73 0.56
N PHE A 10 -6.27 -43.60 1.09
CA PHE A 10 -5.80 -42.32 0.65
C PHE A 10 -4.35 -42.15 1.10
N VAL A 11 -3.41 -42.42 0.20
CA VAL A 11 -2.01 -42.00 0.37
C VAL A 11 -1.96 -40.50 0.15
N VAL A 12 -1.95 -39.73 1.23
CA VAL A 12 -1.55 -38.32 1.18
C VAL A 12 -0.08 -38.32 0.79
N GLN A 13 0.19 -38.01 -0.45
CA GLN A 13 1.55 -37.77 -0.94
C GLN A 13 2.03 -36.47 -0.28
N MET A 14 2.66 -36.58 0.90
CA MET A 14 3.49 -35.50 1.43
C MET A 14 4.63 -35.31 0.43
N SER A 15 4.59 -34.24 -0.34
CA SER A 15 5.70 -33.79 -1.17
C SER A 15 6.91 -33.60 -0.25
N ILE A 16 7.88 -34.50 -0.34
CA ILE A 16 9.12 -34.40 0.43
C ILE A 16 9.92 -33.26 -0.21
N SER A 17 9.88 -32.07 0.41
CA SER A 17 10.72 -30.95 -0.04
C SER A 17 12.20 -31.35 -0.13
N ALA A 18 12.90 -30.79 -1.13
CA ALA A 18 14.32 -31.01 -1.33
C ALA A 18 15.14 -30.67 -0.07
N PRO A 19 16.31 -31.31 0.17
CA PRO A 19 17.09 -31.08 1.39
C PRO A 19 17.36 -29.62 1.74
N PRO A 20 17.70 -28.70 0.78
CA PRO A 20 17.88 -27.28 1.08
C PRO A 20 16.61 -26.58 1.59
N GLU A 21 15.44 -26.89 1.03
CA GLU A 21 14.16 -26.30 1.46
C GLU A 21 13.82 -26.66 2.91
N ARG A 22 14.08 -27.91 3.32
CA ARG A 22 13.91 -28.33 4.72
C ARG A 22 14.85 -27.59 5.66
N ALA A 23 16.09 -27.37 5.25
CA ALA A 23 17.05 -26.62 6.06
C ALA A 23 16.58 -25.17 6.24
N ILE A 24 16.07 -24.52 5.19
CA ILE A 24 15.48 -23.17 5.25
C ILE A 24 14.32 -23.14 6.25
N VAL A 25 13.34 -24.03 6.11
CA VAL A 25 12.18 -24.12 6.99
C VAL A 25 12.60 -24.30 8.46
N SER A 26 13.54 -25.22 8.74
CA SER A 26 14.05 -25.46 10.09
C SER A 26 14.80 -24.25 10.64
N ALA A 27 15.55 -23.52 9.81
CA ALA A 27 16.26 -22.31 10.22
C ALA A 27 15.29 -21.18 10.59
N VAL A 28 14.21 -20.99 9.80
CA VAL A 28 13.15 -20.03 10.12
C VAL A 28 12.47 -20.38 11.45
N ASP A 29 12.16 -21.67 11.69
CA ASP A 29 11.57 -22.08 12.96
C ASP A 29 12.50 -21.80 14.16
N ALA A 30 13.79 -22.07 14.01
CA ALA A 30 14.78 -21.79 15.04
C ALA A 30 14.96 -20.29 15.31
N GLY A 31 14.80 -19.42 14.29
CA GLY A 31 14.92 -17.98 14.38
C GLY A 31 13.65 -17.25 14.89
N ASN A 32 12.51 -17.92 15.00
CA ASN A 32 11.22 -17.25 15.27
C ASN A 32 11.18 -16.44 16.57
N ALA A 33 11.79 -16.93 17.65
CA ALA A 33 11.85 -16.20 18.91
C ALA A 33 12.65 -14.89 18.80
N ARG A 34 13.74 -14.90 18.01
CA ARG A 34 14.53 -13.71 17.70
C ARG A 34 13.75 -12.73 16.84
N ALA A 35 13.04 -13.20 15.83
CA ALA A 35 12.18 -12.37 15.00
C ALA A 35 11.09 -11.66 15.83
N LEU A 36 10.45 -12.36 16.75
CA LEU A 36 9.47 -11.76 17.66
C LEU A 36 10.10 -10.70 18.57
N SER A 37 11.30 -10.95 19.10
CA SER A 37 12.03 -9.95 19.89
C SER A 37 12.42 -8.73 19.08
N LEU A 38 12.78 -8.89 17.81
CA LEU A 38 13.08 -7.78 16.90
C LEU A 38 11.83 -6.96 16.60
N LEU A 39 10.67 -7.61 16.40
CA LEU A 39 9.38 -6.95 16.23
C LEU A 39 9.05 -6.07 17.45
N GLU A 40 9.16 -6.62 18.66
CA GLU A 40 8.92 -5.88 19.90
C GLU A 40 9.84 -4.66 20.02
N GLN A 41 11.13 -4.81 19.68
CA GLN A 41 12.08 -3.69 19.69
C GLN A 41 11.68 -2.60 18.68
N ALA A 42 11.33 -2.98 17.44
CA ALA A 42 10.96 -2.04 16.39
C ALA A 42 9.66 -1.29 16.73
N VAL A 43 8.64 -2.00 17.22
CA VAL A 43 7.34 -1.41 17.60
C VAL A 43 7.50 -0.42 18.77
N ASN A 44 8.41 -0.68 19.71
CA ASN A 44 8.68 0.20 20.85
C ASN A 44 9.45 1.47 20.50
N ILE A 45 9.92 1.62 19.25
CA ILE A 45 10.48 2.86 18.70
C ILE A 45 9.35 3.60 17.97
N ASN A 46 8.92 4.77 18.48
CA ASN A 46 7.97 5.57 17.72
C ASN A 46 8.62 6.04 16.41
N SER A 47 7.95 5.77 15.30
CA SER A 47 8.37 6.16 13.95
C SER A 47 7.23 6.78 13.14
N GLY A 48 6.39 7.62 13.76
CA GLY A 48 5.47 8.47 13.01
C GLY A 48 6.20 9.19 11.88
N THR A 49 5.59 9.34 10.72
CA THR A 49 6.27 9.85 9.51
C THR A 49 7.02 11.16 9.74
N HIS A 50 6.47 12.04 10.59
CA HIS A 50 7.10 13.32 10.95
C HIS A 50 8.08 13.24 12.13
N ASN A 51 8.20 12.11 12.78
CA ASN A 51 9.23 11.82 13.77
C ASN A 51 10.52 11.33 13.09
N PHE A 52 11.22 12.20 12.39
CA PHE A 52 12.41 11.85 11.59
C PHE A 52 13.48 11.09 12.40
N ALA A 53 13.65 11.45 13.67
CA ALA A 53 14.59 10.75 14.55
C ALA A 53 14.15 9.32 14.85
N GLY A 54 12.85 9.09 15.01
CA GLY A 54 12.28 7.77 15.24
C GLY A 54 12.33 6.88 14.01
N VAL A 55 11.95 7.39 12.84
CA VAL A 55 12.08 6.69 11.55
C VAL A 55 13.54 6.29 11.33
N ARG A 56 14.48 7.21 11.57
CA ARG A 56 15.92 6.91 11.50
C ARG A 56 16.35 5.83 12.49
N ALA A 57 15.81 5.84 13.71
CA ALA A 57 16.17 4.87 14.74
C ALA A 57 15.70 3.45 14.39
N VAL A 58 14.49 3.29 13.82
CA VAL A 58 14.02 2.02 13.27
C VAL A 58 14.91 1.58 12.10
N GLY A 59 15.24 2.50 11.18
CA GLY A 59 16.18 2.23 10.10
C GLY A 59 17.56 1.78 10.59
N ASP A 60 18.11 2.39 11.62
CA ASP A 60 19.40 2.00 12.21
C ASP A 60 19.32 0.65 12.97
N LEU A 61 18.15 0.29 13.53
CA LEU A 61 17.90 -1.05 14.09
C LEU A 61 17.98 -2.12 13.00
N PHE A 62 17.21 -1.96 11.92
CA PHE A 62 17.18 -2.93 10.82
C PHE A 62 18.47 -2.94 10.00
N ARG A 63 19.15 -1.81 9.86
CA ARG A 63 20.47 -1.72 9.24
C ARG A 63 21.48 -2.67 9.86
N LYS A 64 21.54 -2.76 11.19
CA LYS A 64 22.46 -3.67 11.91
C LYS A 64 22.19 -5.12 11.54
N GLU A 65 20.92 -5.49 11.36
CA GLU A 65 20.53 -6.83 10.96
C GLU A 65 20.96 -7.13 9.51
N PHE A 66 20.74 -6.21 8.57
CA PHE A 66 21.18 -6.35 7.19
C PHE A 66 22.71 -6.41 7.08
N ASP A 67 23.44 -5.56 7.81
CA ASP A 67 24.91 -5.57 7.85
C ASP A 67 25.43 -6.93 8.34
N ALA A 68 24.80 -7.52 9.38
CA ALA A 68 25.14 -8.84 9.91
C ALA A 68 24.87 -9.99 8.90
N LEU A 69 23.89 -9.81 8.01
CA LEU A 69 23.59 -10.75 6.92
C LEU A 69 24.52 -10.60 5.72
N GLY A 70 25.35 -9.55 5.69
CA GLY A 70 26.31 -9.29 4.62
C GLY A 70 25.81 -8.35 3.52
N PHE A 71 24.70 -7.65 3.74
CA PHE A 71 24.25 -6.61 2.84
C PHE A 71 25.10 -5.36 2.97
N LYS A 72 25.26 -4.64 1.87
CA LYS A 72 25.78 -3.27 1.87
C LYS A 72 24.63 -2.30 2.08
N THR A 73 24.57 -1.68 3.24
CA THR A 73 23.48 -0.74 3.58
C THR A 73 23.84 0.71 3.27
N THR A 74 22.85 1.47 2.86
CA THR A 74 22.92 2.90 2.59
C THR A 74 21.69 3.58 3.18
N TRP A 75 21.91 4.67 3.92
CA TRP A 75 20.81 5.57 4.27
C TRP A 75 20.73 6.67 3.21
N VAL A 76 19.58 6.79 2.57
CA VAL A 76 19.27 7.89 1.66
C VAL A 76 18.67 9.01 2.48
N ASP A 77 19.34 10.15 2.55
CA ASP A 77 18.89 11.31 3.32
C ASP A 77 17.62 11.92 2.70
N GLY A 78 16.63 12.22 3.55
CA GLY A 78 15.32 12.70 3.14
C GLY A 78 15.18 14.23 3.05
N ALA A 79 16.22 15.02 3.27
CA ALA A 79 16.13 16.49 3.28
C ALA A 79 15.59 17.06 1.97
N ALA A 80 15.92 16.42 0.82
CA ALA A 80 15.46 16.85 -0.51
C ALA A 80 13.94 16.72 -0.71
N PHE A 81 13.28 15.85 0.07
CA PHE A 81 11.84 15.61 0.03
C PHE A 81 11.17 15.79 1.41
N LYS A 82 11.83 16.48 2.34
CA LYS A 82 11.31 16.93 3.64
C LYS A 82 10.84 15.78 4.54
N ARG A 83 11.57 14.67 4.54
CA ARG A 83 11.32 13.46 5.37
C ARG A 83 12.62 12.95 5.98
N ALA A 84 12.52 11.89 6.78
CA ALA A 84 13.69 11.29 7.42
C ALA A 84 14.67 10.68 6.42
N GLY A 85 14.17 10.01 5.40
CA GLY A 85 14.95 9.27 4.42
C GLY A 85 14.62 7.77 4.42
N HIS A 86 15.40 6.99 3.67
CA HIS A 86 15.14 5.59 3.39
C HIS A 86 16.35 4.71 3.68
N LEU A 87 16.09 3.46 4.02
CA LEU A 87 17.14 2.43 4.12
C LEU A 87 17.15 1.60 2.83
N VAL A 88 18.32 1.52 2.18
CA VAL A 88 18.57 0.63 1.05
C VAL A 88 19.63 -0.37 1.47
N ALA A 89 19.35 -1.68 1.31
CA ALA A 89 20.28 -2.76 1.59
C ALA A 89 20.47 -3.61 0.31
N ASP A 90 21.69 -3.69 -0.20
CA ASP A 90 22.02 -4.38 -1.45
C ASP A 90 22.92 -5.57 -1.18
N HIS A 91 22.52 -6.73 -1.68
CA HIS A 91 23.29 -7.98 -1.63
C HIS A 91 23.47 -8.49 -3.05
N PRO A 92 24.55 -8.10 -3.73
CA PRO A 92 24.83 -8.54 -5.10
C PRO A 92 25.13 -10.04 -5.13
N GLY A 93 24.54 -10.71 -6.09
CA GLY A 93 24.72 -12.15 -6.23
C GLY A 93 24.49 -12.62 -7.68
N ARG A 94 24.17 -13.90 -7.83
CA ARG A 94 23.89 -14.52 -9.13
C ARG A 94 22.38 -14.74 -9.30
N GLY A 95 21.95 -14.85 -10.55
CA GLY A 95 20.53 -15.09 -10.87
C GLY A 95 19.69 -13.83 -10.95
N PRO A 96 18.38 -13.97 -10.88
CA PRO A 96 17.47 -12.83 -10.99
C PRO A 96 17.65 -11.87 -9.83
N ARG A 97 17.62 -10.56 -10.12
CA ARG A 97 17.56 -9.53 -9.08
C ARG A 97 16.14 -9.50 -8.52
N ILE A 98 16.03 -9.57 -7.20
CA ILE A 98 14.76 -9.56 -6.48
C ILE A 98 14.75 -8.33 -5.56
N LEU A 99 13.72 -7.50 -5.69
CA LEU A 99 13.49 -6.34 -4.84
C LEU A 99 12.49 -6.70 -3.73
N LEU A 100 12.85 -6.41 -2.49
CA LEU A 100 11.96 -6.51 -1.33
C LEU A 100 11.64 -5.10 -0.86
N VAL A 101 10.36 -4.82 -0.63
CA VAL A 101 9.85 -3.48 -0.30
C VAL A 101 9.16 -3.50 1.04
N GLY A 102 9.54 -2.57 1.90
CA GLY A 102 8.93 -2.28 3.18
C GLY A 102 8.98 -0.80 3.51
N HIS A 103 8.43 -0.40 4.65
CA HIS A 103 8.55 0.97 5.16
C HIS A 103 8.78 1.03 6.67
N LEU A 104 9.44 2.10 7.11
CA LEU A 104 9.92 2.31 8.47
C LEU A 104 8.98 3.16 9.32
N ASP A 105 8.19 4.00 8.65
CA ASP A 105 7.28 4.94 9.29
C ASP A 105 5.94 4.30 9.65
N THR A 106 5.13 5.05 10.36
CA THR A 106 3.77 4.68 10.76
C THR A 106 2.91 5.94 10.86
N VAL A 107 1.59 5.79 10.81
CA VAL A 107 0.64 6.90 11.05
C VAL A 107 0.65 7.43 12.50
N PHE A 108 1.37 6.78 13.42
CA PHE A 108 1.30 7.12 14.85
C PHE A 108 2.42 8.08 15.27
N GLU A 109 2.10 9.37 15.29
CA GLU A 109 3.02 10.43 15.71
C GLU A 109 3.33 10.37 17.22
N PRO A 110 4.38 11.08 17.72
CA PRO A 110 4.78 11.04 19.14
C PRO A 110 3.72 11.45 20.16
N ASP A 111 2.73 12.23 19.75
CA ASP A 111 1.60 12.65 20.59
C ASP A 111 0.45 11.64 20.63
N SER A 112 0.50 10.59 19.82
CA SER A 112 -0.44 9.48 19.88
C SER A 112 -0.36 8.77 21.25
N PRO A 113 -1.47 8.42 21.89
CA PRO A 113 -1.45 7.61 23.12
C PRO A 113 -1.05 6.15 22.86
N PHE A 114 -1.01 5.72 21.59
CA PHE A 114 -0.69 4.35 21.16
C PHE A 114 0.80 4.26 20.80
N GLN A 115 1.65 3.79 21.75
CA GLN A 115 3.11 3.92 21.63
C GLN A 115 3.91 2.64 21.91
N LYS A 116 3.28 1.57 22.40
CA LYS A 116 4.00 0.41 22.92
C LYS A 116 3.52 -0.89 22.34
N PHE A 117 4.47 -1.82 22.21
CA PHE A 117 4.16 -3.22 21.99
C PHE A 117 3.53 -3.81 23.25
N GLU A 118 2.37 -4.44 23.10
CA GLU A 118 1.66 -5.16 24.15
C GLU A 118 1.34 -6.57 23.67
N ARG A 119 1.82 -7.56 24.37
CA ARG A 119 1.42 -8.95 24.13
C ARG A 119 0.09 -9.21 24.82
N ILE A 120 -0.96 -9.41 24.05
CA ILE A 120 -2.32 -9.66 24.57
C ILE A 120 -2.46 -11.12 25.04
N ASP A 121 -1.97 -12.05 24.21
CA ASP A 121 -1.93 -13.48 24.50
C ASP A 121 -0.81 -14.19 23.70
N ASP A 122 -0.84 -15.51 23.63
CA ASP A 122 0.21 -16.28 22.92
C ASP A 122 0.19 -16.08 21.40
N ARG A 123 -0.90 -15.58 20.84
CA ARG A 123 -1.10 -15.40 19.40
C ARG A 123 -1.24 -13.95 18.99
N THR A 124 -1.57 -13.06 19.91
CA THR A 124 -1.95 -11.68 19.59
C THR A 124 -1.01 -10.69 20.25
N ALA A 125 -0.49 -9.78 19.48
CA ALA A 125 0.19 -8.59 19.97
C ALA A 125 -0.48 -7.32 19.41
N ARG A 126 -0.32 -6.21 20.11
CA ARG A 126 -0.83 -4.88 19.74
C ARG A 126 0.31 -3.88 19.79
N GLY A 127 0.33 -2.91 18.89
CA GLY A 127 1.34 -1.85 18.93
C GLY A 127 1.43 -1.09 17.61
N PRO A 128 1.95 0.16 17.62
CA PRO A 128 2.03 1.01 16.45
C PRO A 128 2.95 0.44 15.37
N GLY A 129 2.38 0.18 14.19
CA GLY A 129 3.11 -0.44 13.08
C GLY A 129 3.38 -1.93 13.30
N VAL A 130 2.66 -2.61 14.20
CA VAL A 130 2.91 -4.03 14.45
C VAL A 130 2.62 -4.88 13.22
N ILE A 131 1.71 -4.47 12.36
CA ILE A 131 1.45 -5.06 11.04
C ILE A 131 1.79 -4.09 9.91
N ASP A 132 1.58 -2.80 10.09
CA ASP A 132 1.76 -1.75 9.09
C ASP A 132 2.95 -0.82 9.46
N MET A 133 4.22 -1.12 8.95
CA MET A 133 4.50 -2.47 8.46
C MET A 133 5.78 -3.04 9.08
N LYS A 134 6.13 -2.69 10.34
CA LYS A 134 7.32 -3.23 11.04
C LYS A 134 7.29 -4.77 11.13
N GLY A 135 6.07 -5.35 11.21
CA GLY A 135 5.90 -6.78 11.14
C GLY A 135 6.34 -7.36 9.80
N GLY A 136 6.03 -6.71 8.70
CA GLY A 136 6.49 -7.05 7.37
C GLY A 136 8.00 -6.92 7.20
N ASP A 137 8.59 -5.84 7.74
CA ASP A 137 10.04 -5.63 7.76
C ASP A 137 10.76 -6.76 8.51
N VAL A 138 10.19 -7.21 9.62
CA VAL A 138 10.72 -8.36 10.38
C VAL A 138 10.56 -9.67 9.60
N VAL A 139 9.47 -9.86 8.85
CA VAL A 139 9.32 -11.02 7.95
C VAL A 139 10.43 -11.03 6.88
N ILE A 140 10.77 -9.87 6.29
CA ILE A 140 11.91 -9.74 5.35
C ILE A 140 13.20 -10.24 6.03
N LEU A 141 13.56 -9.65 7.16
CA LEU A 141 14.80 -9.95 7.87
C LEU A 141 14.87 -11.42 8.31
N ALA A 142 13.80 -11.95 8.89
CA ALA A 142 13.73 -13.34 9.34
C ALA A 142 13.81 -14.35 8.17
N ALA A 143 13.24 -14.02 7.00
CA ALA A 143 13.36 -14.84 5.80
C ALA A 143 14.80 -14.88 5.28
N LEU A 144 15.48 -13.73 5.24
CA LEU A 144 16.88 -13.62 4.83
C LEU A 144 17.81 -14.32 5.83
N GLU A 145 17.54 -14.22 7.14
CA GLU A 145 18.29 -14.93 8.17
C GLU A 145 18.15 -16.45 8.05
N GLY A 146 16.92 -16.93 7.78
CA GLY A 146 16.67 -18.36 7.50
C GLY A 146 17.43 -18.85 6.27
N LEU A 147 17.47 -18.05 5.19
CA LEU A 147 18.23 -18.34 3.98
C LEU A 147 19.75 -18.34 4.24
N LYS A 148 20.25 -17.38 5.02
CA LYS A 148 21.68 -17.32 5.42
C LYS A 148 22.08 -18.54 6.24
N SER A 149 21.28 -18.88 7.23
CA SER A 149 21.52 -20.04 8.11
C SER A 149 21.52 -21.36 7.36
N ALA A 150 20.71 -21.45 6.29
CA ALA A 150 20.68 -22.62 5.40
C ALA A 150 21.79 -22.60 4.30
N GLY A 151 22.63 -21.56 4.26
CA GLY A 151 23.69 -21.41 3.27
C GLY A 151 23.20 -21.05 1.86
N ALA A 152 21.97 -20.54 1.73
CA ALA A 152 21.35 -20.22 0.44
C ALA A 152 21.52 -18.75 0.03
N LEU A 153 21.62 -17.82 1.00
CA LEU A 153 21.63 -16.37 0.75
C LEU A 153 22.81 -15.89 -0.07
N ASP A 154 24.01 -16.41 0.17
CA ASP A 154 25.27 -15.87 -0.38
C ASP A 154 25.32 -15.85 -1.92
N ALA A 155 24.50 -16.65 -2.58
CA ALA A 155 24.42 -16.68 -4.05
C ALA A 155 23.31 -15.80 -4.62
N MET A 156 22.42 -15.25 -3.79
CA MET A 156 21.23 -14.52 -4.23
C MET A 156 21.56 -13.06 -4.54
N ASN A 157 20.86 -12.50 -5.53
CA ASN A 157 20.92 -11.10 -5.90
C ASN A 157 19.63 -10.39 -5.38
N ILE A 158 19.75 -9.78 -4.19
CA ILE A 158 18.64 -9.19 -3.48
C ILE A 158 18.92 -7.73 -3.17
N VAL A 159 17.95 -6.87 -3.40
CA VAL A 159 17.93 -5.51 -2.88
C VAL A 159 16.68 -5.31 -2.01
N VAL A 160 16.85 -4.64 -0.89
CA VAL A 160 15.74 -4.26 0.00
C VAL A 160 15.68 -2.75 0.06
N VAL A 161 14.49 -2.20 -0.06
CA VAL A 161 14.21 -0.79 0.20
C VAL A 161 13.15 -0.71 1.27
N MET A 162 13.46 0.01 2.34
CA MET A 162 12.52 0.39 3.38
C MET A 162 12.38 1.91 3.35
N THR A 163 11.25 2.39 2.86
CA THR A 163 10.97 3.83 2.80
C THR A 163 10.64 4.37 4.19
N GLY A 164 10.84 5.64 4.42
CA GLY A 164 10.55 6.26 5.72
C GLY A 164 9.48 7.32 5.61
N ASP A 165 8.59 7.19 4.63
CA ASP A 165 7.54 8.15 4.32
C ASP A 165 6.41 7.53 3.47
N GLU A 166 6.13 6.24 3.67
CA GLU A 166 5.03 5.58 2.95
C GLU A 166 3.70 6.21 3.34
N GLU A 167 3.49 6.42 4.62
CA GLU A 167 2.24 6.89 5.22
C GLU A 167 1.91 8.36 4.90
N ASP A 168 2.94 9.16 4.68
CA ASP A 168 2.82 10.55 4.20
C ASP A 168 4.02 10.90 3.33
N ALA A 169 3.86 10.70 2.04
CA ALA A 169 4.93 10.83 1.06
C ALA A 169 5.59 12.21 1.09
N GLY A 170 6.92 12.23 0.99
CA GLY A 170 7.71 13.45 0.93
C GLY A 170 7.41 14.29 -0.33
N ASP A 171 7.71 15.57 -0.23
CA ASP A 171 7.50 16.55 -1.29
C ASP A 171 8.83 17.15 -1.76
N PRO A 172 9.19 17.01 -3.06
CA PRO A 172 8.42 16.40 -4.16
C PRO A 172 8.43 14.86 -4.09
N GLN A 173 7.26 14.24 -4.33
CA GLN A 173 7.08 12.78 -4.29
C GLN A 173 8.02 12.03 -5.25
N GLU A 174 8.31 12.58 -6.42
CA GLU A 174 9.26 12.00 -7.36
C GLU A 174 10.66 11.84 -6.73
N ALA A 175 11.12 12.82 -5.95
CA ALA A 175 12.41 12.74 -5.25
C ALA A 175 12.35 11.70 -4.11
N ALA A 176 11.24 11.63 -3.40
CA ALA A 176 11.01 10.66 -2.32
C ALA A 176 11.01 9.22 -2.84
N ARG A 177 10.38 8.95 -3.95
CA ARG A 177 10.27 7.59 -4.53
C ARG A 177 11.42 7.20 -5.44
N LYS A 178 12.31 8.15 -5.81
CA LYS A 178 13.46 7.87 -6.66
C LYS A 178 14.36 6.72 -6.14
N PRO A 179 14.70 6.62 -4.86
CA PRO A 179 15.53 5.51 -4.36
C PRO A 179 14.89 4.13 -4.58
N LEU A 180 13.58 4.01 -4.43
CA LEU A 180 12.84 2.79 -4.71
C LEU A 180 12.84 2.45 -6.21
N VAL A 181 12.58 3.46 -7.04
CA VAL A 181 12.58 3.33 -8.51
C VAL A 181 13.98 2.96 -9.03
N ASP A 182 15.04 3.59 -8.50
CA ASP A 182 16.43 3.25 -8.86
C ASP A 182 16.79 1.82 -8.42
N ALA A 183 16.37 1.38 -7.25
CA ALA A 183 16.63 0.02 -6.74
C ALA A 183 15.90 -1.05 -7.57
N ALA A 184 14.79 -0.71 -8.20
CA ALA A 184 14.03 -1.58 -9.08
C ALA A 184 14.70 -1.79 -10.45
N GLU A 185 15.75 -1.03 -10.78
CA GLU A 185 16.45 -1.21 -12.04
C GLU A 185 17.05 -2.62 -12.15
N GLY A 186 16.68 -3.32 -13.23
CA GLY A 186 17.10 -4.70 -13.47
C GLY A 186 16.42 -5.75 -12.59
N ALA A 187 15.53 -5.38 -11.68
CA ALA A 187 14.76 -6.34 -10.89
C ALA A 187 13.77 -7.10 -11.77
N GLN A 188 13.75 -8.42 -11.62
CA GLN A 188 12.80 -9.30 -12.32
C GLN A 188 11.55 -9.55 -11.49
N TYR A 189 11.69 -9.53 -10.18
CA TYR A 189 10.64 -9.76 -9.20
C TYR A 189 10.66 -8.69 -8.13
N ALA A 190 9.49 -8.31 -7.63
CA ALA A 190 9.36 -7.50 -6.43
C ALA A 190 8.33 -8.10 -5.48
N LEU A 191 8.63 -8.07 -4.19
CA LEU A 191 7.75 -8.49 -3.11
C LEU A 191 7.59 -7.32 -2.14
N GLY A 192 6.35 -6.87 -1.93
CA GLY A 192 5.99 -5.92 -0.88
C GLY A 192 5.48 -6.67 0.35
N PHE A 193 5.90 -6.22 1.51
CA PHE A 193 5.63 -6.91 2.76
C PHE A 193 4.61 -6.16 3.62
N GLU A 194 3.66 -5.48 2.96
CA GLU A 194 2.48 -4.93 3.61
C GLU A 194 1.67 -6.03 4.33
N ASP A 195 0.80 -5.65 5.25
CA ASP A 195 -0.08 -6.54 6.00
C ASP A 195 -1.15 -7.23 5.11
N GLY A 196 -1.42 -6.65 3.94
CA GLY A 196 -2.41 -7.13 2.99
C GLY A 196 -3.83 -7.11 3.57
N PRO A 197 -4.65 -8.14 3.26
CA PRO A 197 -6.04 -8.19 3.75
C PRO A 197 -6.19 -8.75 5.17
N GLY A 198 -5.12 -8.92 5.95
CA GLY A 198 -5.13 -9.55 7.27
C GLY A 198 -5.37 -11.07 7.28
N ASP A 199 -5.44 -11.70 6.11
CA ASP A 199 -5.72 -13.13 5.95
C ASP A 199 -4.63 -13.79 5.10
N PRO A 200 -3.85 -14.74 5.65
CA PRO A 200 -2.73 -15.38 4.97
C PRO A 200 -3.14 -16.27 3.78
N ARG A 201 -4.44 -16.40 3.49
CA ARG A 201 -4.96 -17.07 2.29
C ARG A 201 -5.01 -16.15 1.08
N TYR A 202 -4.63 -14.89 1.22
CA TYR A 202 -4.62 -13.92 0.14
C TYR A 202 -3.28 -13.21 0.06
N ALA A 203 -2.96 -12.73 -1.15
CA ALA A 203 -1.88 -11.80 -1.42
C ALA A 203 -2.35 -10.78 -2.46
N VAL A 204 -1.67 -9.66 -2.56
CA VAL A 204 -2.03 -8.54 -3.43
C VAL A 204 -1.27 -8.68 -4.75
N THR A 205 -1.98 -8.68 -5.88
CA THR A 205 -1.42 -8.66 -7.24
C THR A 205 -1.79 -7.42 -8.02
N ALA A 206 -2.64 -6.58 -7.43
CA ALA A 206 -3.10 -5.34 -8.03
C ALA A 206 -3.56 -4.37 -6.93
N ARG A 207 -3.21 -3.09 -7.07
CA ARG A 207 -3.59 -2.01 -6.15
C ARG A 207 -4.16 -0.84 -6.93
N ARG A 208 -5.24 -0.26 -6.43
CA ARG A 208 -5.75 0.99 -7.01
C ARG A 208 -4.85 2.14 -6.61
N GLY A 209 -4.51 2.96 -7.61
CA GLY A 209 -3.85 4.24 -7.35
C GLY A 209 -4.82 5.26 -6.77
N THR A 210 -4.26 6.34 -6.23
CA THR A 210 -4.99 7.46 -5.66
C THR A 210 -4.66 8.75 -6.41
N SER A 211 -5.63 9.62 -6.55
CA SER A 211 -5.41 11.03 -6.89
C SER A 211 -6.52 11.87 -6.27
N SER A 212 -6.26 13.14 -6.03
CA SER A 212 -7.28 14.06 -5.59
C SER A 212 -7.82 14.90 -6.74
N TRP A 213 -9.03 15.44 -6.56
CA TRP A 213 -9.62 16.40 -7.47
C TRP A 213 -10.33 17.51 -6.71
N LYS A 214 -10.31 18.70 -7.30
CA LYS A 214 -10.99 19.87 -6.77
C LYS A 214 -11.81 20.54 -7.87
N LEU A 215 -13.10 20.70 -7.60
CA LEU A 215 -14.04 21.43 -8.43
C LEU A 215 -14.40 22.75 -7.75
N GLN A 216 -14.03 23.85 -8.37
CA GLN A 216 -14.37 25.20 -7.91
C GLN A 216 -15.39 25.79 -8.87
N VAL A 217 -16.45 26.36 -8.31
CA VAL A 217 -17.52 26.98 -9.08
C VAL A 217 -17.75 28.43 -8.62
N LYS A 218 -17.88 29.31 -9.60
CA LYS A 218 -18.32 30.69 -9.42
C LYS A 218 -19.69 30.86 -10.06
N GLY A 219 -20.54 31.65 -9.47
CA GLY A 219 -21.82 32.06 -10.00
C GLY A 219 -22.06 33.54 -9.78
N LYS A 220 -22.96 34.12 -10.55
CA LYS A 220 -23.37 35.51 -10.33
C LYS A 220 -24.24 35.60 -9.08
N THR A 221 -23.87 36.49 -8.17
CA THR A 221 -24.69 36.79 -6.97
C THR A 221 -25.83 37.74 -7.30
N GLY A 222 -26.86 37.73 -6.48
CA GLY A 222 -28.03 38.59 -6.60
C GLY A 222 -29.10 38.24 -5.56
N HIS A 223 -30.22 38.96 -5.58
CA HIS A 223 -31.37 38.60 -4.73
C HIS A 223 -32.00 37.29 -5.22
N SER A 224 -32.33 36.38 -4.32
CA SER A 224 -32.81 35.05 -4.64
C SER A 224 -34.09 35.00 -5.51
N SER A 225 -34.94 36.03 -5.43
CA SER A 225 -36.13 36.15 -6.29
C SER A 225 -35.82 36.34 -7.78
N GLN A 226 -34.54 36.61 -8.12
CA GLN A 226 -34.10 36.83 -9.51
C GLN A 226 -33.36 35.61 -10.08
N ILE A 227 -33.18 34.55 -9.32
CA ILE A 227 -32.56 33.32 -9.77
C ILE A 227 -33.29 32.73 -10.99
N PHE A 228 -32.55 32.10 -11.90
CA PHE A 228 -32.97 31.54 -13.19
C PHE A 228 -33.24 32.56 -14.31
N ARG A 229 -33.17 33.84 -14.04
CA ARG A 229 -33.17 34.84 -15.13
C ARG A 229 -31.90 34.70 -15.97
N PRO A 230 -31.96 34.89 -17.31
CA PRO A 230 -30.78 34.73 -18.16
C PRO A 230 -29.60 35.64 -17.80
N ASP A 231 -29.86 36.82 -17.28
CA ASP A 231 -28.87 37.83 -16.87
C ASP A 231 -28.30 37.59 -15.46
N ILE A 232 -28.95 36.72 -14.66
CA ILE A 232 -28.55 36.37 -13.27
C ILE A 232 -28.02 34.94 -13.18
N GLY A 233 -28.68 33.99 -13.86
CA GLY A 233 -28.26 32.59 -13.91
C GLY A 233 -28.70 31.77 -12.71
N TYR A 234 -27.94 30.70 -12.45
CA TYR A 234 -28.33 29.63 -11.53
C TYR A 234 -27.55 29.69 -10.19
N GLY A 235 -26.48 30.50 -10.11
CA GLY A 235 -25.60 30.50 -8.95
C GLY A 235 -24.71 29.24 -8.82
N ALA A 236 -23.70 29.34 -8.00
CA ALA A 236 -22.63 28.33 -7.91
C ALA A 236 -23.11 26.96 -7.41
N ASN A 237 -24.08 26.92 -6.48
CA ASN A 237 -24.54 25.66 -5.90
C ASN A 237 -25.23 24.75 -6.91
N TYR A 238 -26.05 25.30 -7.82
CA TYR A 238 -26.73 24.50 -8.85
C TYR A 238 -25.74 23.97 -9.89
N GLU A 239 -24.73 24.76 -10.28
CA GLU A 239 -23.70 24.30 -11.20
C GLU A 239 -22.84 23.19 -10.55
N LEU A 240 -22.46 23.34 -9.29
CA LEU A 240 -21.76 22.29 -8.55
C LEU A 240 -22.56 20.98 -8.55
N ALA A 241 -23.84 21.06 -8.22
CA ALA A 241 -24.75 19.90 -8.20
C ALA A 241 -24.86 19.23 -9.58
N ARG A 242 -24.98 20.04 -10.67
CA ARG A 242 -25.01 19.55 -12.06
C ARG A 242 -23.76 18.75 -12.39
N VAL A 243 -22.60 19.31 -12.08
CA VAL A 243 -21.30 18.70 -12.41
C VAL A 243 -21.12 17.39 -11.62
N LEU A 244 -21.37 17.39 -10.30
CA LEU A 244 -21.26 16.19 -9.48
C LEU A 244 -22.22 15.06 -9.92
N ASP A 245 -23.48 15.41 -10.26
CA ASP A 245 -24.41 14.42 -10.81
C ASP A 245 -23.96 13.95 -12.21
N GLY A 246 -23.35 14.82 -13.00
CA GLY A 246 -22.72 14.45 -14.25
C GLY A 246 -21.60 13.41 -14.08
N PHE A 247 -20.70 13.62 -13.13
CA PHE A 247 -19.67 12.64 -12.78
C PHE A 247 -20.29 11.29 -12.41
N ARG A 248 -21.26 11.31 -11.50
CA ARG A 248 -21.98 10.10 -11.09
C ARG A 248 -22.60 9.36 -12.27
N ARG A 249 -23.32 10.06 -13.15
CA ARG A 249 -24.00 9.44 -14.30
C ARG A 249 -23.05 8.87 -15.35
N LYS A 250 -21.86 9.45 -15.51
CA LYS A 250 -20.92 9.05 -16.57
C LYS A 250 -19.93 7.98 -16.11
N LEU A 251 -19.58 7.95 -14.82
CA LEU A 251 -18.47 7.13 -14.31
C LEU A 251 -18.89 6.08 -13.26
N ALA A 252 -20.05 6.26 -12.59
CA ALA A 252 -20.48 5.31 -11.58
C ALA A 252 -20.79 3.95 -12.19
N GLY A 253 -20.27 2.89 -11.56
CA GLY A 253 -20.45 1.51 -12.01
C GLY A 253 -19.35 0.99 -12.91
N GLU A 254 -18.35 1.78 -13.26
CA GLU A 254 -17.15 1.28 -13.90
C GLU A 254 -16.34 0.43 -12.91
N PRO A 255 -15.95 -0.80 -13.30
CA PRO A 255 -15.23 -1.69 -12.38
C PRO A 255 -13.94 -1.06 -11.82
N HIS A 256 -13.74 -1.18 -10.52
CA HIS A 256 -12.57 -0.68 -9.79
C HIS A 256 -12.36 0.82 -9.82
N LEU A 257 -13.27 1.60 -10.40
CA LEU A 257 -13.27 3.05 -10.36
C LEU A 257 -14.11 3.54 -9.18
N THR A 258 -13.52 4.37 -8.33
CA THR A 258 -14.27 5.11 -7.31
C THR A 258 -13.84 6.57 -7.29
N PHE A 259 -14.79 7.45 -7.05
CA PHE A 259 -14.58 8.89 -6.86
C PHE A 259 -15.56 9.38 -5.81
N ASN A 260 -15.05 10.07 -4.82
CA ASN A 260 -15.84 10.50 -3.67
C ASN A 260 -15.70 12.01 -3.45
N PRO A 261 -16.79 12.80 -3.52
CA PRO A 261 -16.76 14.19 -3.08
C PRO A 261 -16.82 14.25 -1.54
N SER A 262 -15.67 14.23 -0.89
CA SER A 262 -15.53 14.16 0.56
C SER A 262 -15.87 15.46 1.26
N LEU A 263 -15.56 16.61 0.65
CA LEU A 263 -15.89 17.95 1.16
C LEU A 263 -16.74 18.69 0.14
N LEU A 264 -17.82 19.33 0.60
CA LEU A 264 -18.76 20.10 -0.19
C LEU A 264 -19.16 21.37 0.54
N LEU A 265 -18.84 22.54 -0.03
CA LEU A 265 -19.20 23.84 0.55
C LEU A 265 -19.77 24.75 -0.54
N GLY A 266 -20.76 25.58 -0.17
CA GLY A 266 -21.32 26.58 -1.07
C GLY A 266 -22.00 27.72 -0.35
N GLY A 267 -21.84 28.95 -0.86
CA GLY A 267 -22.41 30.14 -0.24
C GLY A 267 -21.94 31.43 -0.89
N SER A 268 -22.14 32.54 -0.18
CA SER A 268 -21.67 33.87 -0.59
C SER A 268 -20.18 34.07 -0.28
N ALA A 269 -19.67 33.39 0.77
CA ALA A 269 -18.25 33.37 1.10
C ALA A 269 -17.83 31.97 1.55
N LEU A 270 -16.65 31.57 1.16
CA LEU A 270 -16.01 30.30 1.51
C LEU A 270 -14.61 30.60 2.08
N ASP A 271 -14.27 29.86 3.14
CA ASP A 271 -12.93 29.75 3.69
C ASP A 271 -12.58 28.24 3.69
N VAL A 272 -11.57 27.84 2.91
CA VAL A 272 -11.24 26.43 2.68
C VAL A 272 -9.75 26.24 2.94
N ASP A 273 -9.47 25.36 3.88
CA ASP A 273 -8.15 24.79 4.13
C ASP A 273 -8.07 23.47 3.35
N GLU A 274 -7.37 23.49 2.23
CA GLU A 274 -7.27 22.37 1.32
C GLU A 274 -6.41 21.24 1.90
N VAL A 275 -5.38 21.59 2.68
CA VAL A 275 -4.46 20.63 3.31
C VAL A 275 -5.18 19.77 4.33
N LEU A 276 -6.01 20.40 5.17
CA LEU A 276 -6.77 19.70 6.20
C LEU A 276 -8.17 19.24 5.73
N SER A 277 -8.48 19.42 4.44
CA SER A 277 -9.79 19.08 3.84
C SER A 277 -10.97 19.56 4.69
N ARG A 278 -10.89 20.80 5.18
CA ARG A 278 -11.92 21.42 6.02
C ARG A 278 -12.23 22.84 5.57
N GLY A 279 -13.37 23.38 5.99
CA GLY A 279 -13.69 24.77 5.66
C GLY A 279 -15.02 25.22 6.23
N ASN A 280 -15.30 26.53 6.02
CA ASN A 280 -16.52 27.18 6.42
C ASN A 280 -17.17 27.84 5.22
N ALA A 281 -18.51 27.83 5.22
CA ALA A 281 -19.33 28.55 4.25
C ALA A 281 -20.31 29.48 4.97
N SER A 282 -20.56 30.64 4.39
CA SER A 282 -21.59 31.54 4.88
C SER A 282 -22.43 32.11 3.75
N GLY A 283 -23.67 32.45 4.05
CA GLY A 283 -24.63 33.02 3.10
C GLY A 283 -25.93 33.44 3.78
N LYS A 284 -26.79 34.12 3.01
CA LYS A 284 -28.13 34.50 3.45
C LYS A 284 -29.15 33.78 2.57
N THR A 285 -30.28 33.39 3.12
CA THR A 285 -31.34 32.64 2.41
C THR A 285 -31.88 33.38 1.19
N ASN A 286 -31.82 34.71 1.18
CA ASN A 286 -32.26 35.54 0.08
C ASN A 286 -31.15 36.04 -0.87
N VAL A 287 -29.95 35.40 -0.81
CA VAL A 287 -28.80 35.73 -1.68
C VAL A 287 -28.38 34.49 -2.46
N ILE A 288 -28.20 34.64 -3.77
CA ILE A 288 -27.71 33.58 -4.66
C ILE A 288 -26.25 33.29 -4.33
N ALA A 289 -25.91 32.01 -4.16
CA ALA A 289 -24.55 31.57 -3.86
C ALA A 289 -23.58 31.97 -4.97
N GLU A 290 -22.51 32.69 -4.58
CA GLU A 290 -21.48 33.14 -5.50
C GLU A 290 -20.39 32.09 -5.73
N ARG A 291 -20.12 31.27 -4.72
CA ARG A 291 -19.02 30.30 -4.73
C ARG A 291 -19.48 28.94 -4.26
N ALA A 292 -18.93 27.89 -4.86
CA ALA A 292 -19.03 26.54 -4.36
C ALA A 292 -17.74 25.77 -4.63
N VAL A 293 -17.42 24.81 -3.79
CA VAL A 293 -16.27 23.92 -3.93
C VAL A 293 -16.63 22.50 -3.56
N ALA A 294 -16.10 21.56 -4.31
CA ALA A 294 -16.03 20.16 -3.91
C ALA A 294 -14.59 19.67 -4.00
N ILE A 295 -14.16 18.91 -3.02
CA ILE A 295 -12.87 18.23 -2.98
C ILE A 295 -13.14 16.75 -2.78
N GLY A 296 -12.39 15.88 -3.48
CA GLY A 296 -12.58 14.45 -3.37
C GLY A 296 -11.39 13.64 -3.83
N ASP A 297 -11.48 12.33 -3.59
CA ASP A 297 -10.52 11.37 -4.10
C ASP A 297 -11.01 10.72 -5.40
N LEU A 298 -10.07 10.13 -6.12
CA LEU A 298 -10.28 9.34 -7.33
C LEU A 298 -9.34 8.14 -7.29
N ARG A 299 -9.90 6.94 -7.32
CA ARG A 299 -9.15 5.69 -7.29
C ARG A 299 -9.35 4.90 -8.56
N THR A 300 -8.26 4.47 -9.16
CA THR A 300 -8.25 3.78 -10.46
C THR A 300 -7.26 2.63 -10.46
N LEU A 301 -7.52 1.64 -11.33
CA LEU A 301 -6.69 0.43 -11.39
C LEU A 301 -5.60 0.50 -12.48
N SER A 302 -5.65 1.48 -13.38
CA SER A 302 -4.62 1.68 -14.40
C SER A 302 -4.46 3.15 -14.77
N LYS A 303 -3.35 3.48 -15.44
CA LYS A 303 -3.11 4.83 -15.98
C LYS A 303 -4.14 5.21 -17.04
N GLU A 304 -4.57 4.26 -17.86
CA GLU A 304 -5.60 4.45 -18.89
C GLU A 304 -6.95 4.77 -18.26
N GLN A 305 -7.32 4.06 -17.19
CA GLN A 305 -8.54 4.33 -16.43
C GLN A 305 -8.50 5.70 -15.76
N LEU A 306 -7.35 6.08 -15.17
CA LEU A 306 -7.17 7.41 -14.59
C LEU A 306 -7.34 8.51 -15.64
N GLN A 307 -6.72 8.34 -16.80
CA GLN A 307 -6.83 9.32 -17.90
C GLN A 307 -8.28 9.40 -18.40
N HIS A 308 -8.94 8.26 -18.61
CA HIS A 308 -10.34 8.20 -19.02
C HIS A 308 -11.27 8.90 -18.01
N ALA A 309 -11.10 8.63 -16.73
CA ALA A 309 -11.89 9.26 -15.68
C ALA A 309 -11.71 10.79 -15.66
N ARG A 310 -10.46 11.26 -15.71
CA ARG A 310 -10.12 12.69 -15.74
C ARG A 310 -10.68 13.40 -16.97
N ASP A 311 -10.58 12.78 -18.14
CA ASP A 311 -11.10 13.37 -19.40
C ASP A 311 -12.63 13.41 -19.37
N THR A 312 -13.27 12.37 -18.86
CA THR A 312 -14.74 12.34 -18.67
C THR A 312 -15.18 13.42 -17.68
N MET A 313 -14.49 13.59 -16.55
CA MET A 313 -14.81 14.64 -15.58
C MET A 313 -14.63 16.04 -16.19
N LYS A 314 -13.56 16.28 -16.93
CA LYS A 314 -13.34 17.55 -17.66
C LYS A 314 -14.44 17.80 -18.71
N ALA A 315 -14.85 16.78 -19.46
CA ALA A 315 -15.92 16.88 -20.44
C ALA A 315 -17.24 17.25 -19.77
N VAL A 316 -17.57 16.66 -18.63
CA VAL A 316 -18.79 17.00 -17.85
C VAL A 316 -18.78 18.46 -17.39
N VAL A 317 -17.64 18.97 -16.95
CA VAL A 317 -17.49 20.38 -16.57
C VAL A 317 -17.76 21.29 -17.76
N ALA A 318 -17.25 20.95 -18.94
CA ALA A 318 -17.41 21.74 -20.16
C ALA A 318 -18.79 21.59 -20.82
N GLU A 319 -19.53 20.50 -20.54
CA GLU A 319 -20.82 20.20 -21.17
C GLU A 319 -21.94 21.07 -20.56
N ALA A 320 -22.50 21.97 -21.41
CA ALA A 320 -23.69 22.77 -21.08
C ALA A 320 -23.65 23.44 -19.68
N PRO A 321 -22.68 24.30 -19.40
CA PRO A 321 -22.64 25.00 -18.10
C PRO A 321 -23.91 25.84 -17.93
N LEU A 322 -24.37 25.94 -16.70
CA LEU A 322 -25.54 26.76 -16.38
C LEU A 322 -25.24 28.25 -16.62
N ALA A 323 -26.26 29.01 -17.00
CA ALA A 323 -26.09 30.42 -17.31
C ALA A 323 -25.43 31.21 -16.12
N GLN A 324 -24.48 32.08 -16.45
CA GLN A 324 -23.75 32.93 -15.50
C GLN A 324 -22.96 32.15 -14.44
N THR A 325 -22.46 30.95 -14.80
CA THR A 325 -21.57 30.15 -13.94
C THR A 325 -20.27 29.85 -14.66
N GLU A 326 -19.22 29.64 -13.88
CA GLU A 326 -17.90 29.18 -14.32
C GLU A 326 -17.44 28.06 -13.38
N ALA A 327 -16.98 26.95 -13.93
CA ALA A 327 -16.47 25.82 -13.15
C ALA A 327 -15.03 25.49 -13.59
N THR A 328 -14.15 25.27 -12.60
CA THR A 328 -12.75 24.87 -12.80
C THR A 328 -12.51 23.58 -12.07
N LEU A 329 -11.93 22.58 -12.77
CA LEU A 329 -11.59 21.27 -12.21
C LEU A 329 -10.07 21.09 -12.29
N THR A 330 -9.46 20.78 -11.16
CA THR A 330 -8.03 20.45 -11.03
C THR A 330 -7.85 19.07 -10.44
N PHE A 331 -6.69 18.45 -10.71
CA PHE A 331 -6.30 17.15 -10.19
C PHE A 331 -4.90 17.23 -9.60
N GLU A 332 -4.65 16.45 -8.56
CA GLU A 332 -3.33 16.21 -8.00
C GLU A 332 -3.05 14.71 -8.05
N ASP A 333 -1.85 14.36 -8.49
CA ASP A 333 -1.41 12.96 -8.51
C ASP A 333 -1.02 12.52 -7.10
N GLY A 334 -1.46 11.33 -6.73
CA GLY A 334 -1.03 10.62 -5.54
C GLY A 334 -0.26 9.35 -5.95
N TYR A 335 -0.53 8.26 -5.25
CA TYR A 335 0.11 6.97 -5.56
C TYR A 335 -0.38 6.40 -6.89
N PRO A 336 0.52 5.91 -7.75
CA PRO A 336 0.12 5.24 -8.99
C PRO A 336 -0.61 3.92 -8.69
N SER A 337 -1.29 3.38 -9.70
CA SER A 337 -1.87 2.03 -9.61
C SER A 337 -0.81 0.95 -9.87
N LEU A 338 -1.01 -0.21 -9.25
CA LEU A 338 -0.41 -1.48 -9.65
C LEU A 338 -1.47 -2.28 -10.42
N PRO A 339 -1.51 -2.23 -11.76
CA PRO A 339 -2.49 -2.99 -12.52
C PRO A 339 -2.19 -4.51 -12.45
N PRO A 340 -3.21 -5.36 -12.57
CA PRO A 340 -3.01 -6.80 -12.68
C PRO A 340 -2.24 -7.15 -13.95
N THR A 341 -1.25 -8.03 -13.86
CA THR A 341 -0.46 -8.51 -14.99
C THR A 341 -0.31 -10.03 -14.96
N ASP A 342 0.01 -10.62 -16.11
CA ASP A 342 0.36 -12.04 -16.18
C ASP A 342 1.61 -12.36 -15.33
N GLY A 343 2.54 -11.42 -15.20
CA GLY A 343 3.72 -11.55 -14.36
C GLY A 343 3.36 -11.65 -12.89
N ASN A 344 2.47 -10.77 -12.41
CA ASN A 344 1.98 -10.79 -11.03
C ASN A 344 1.23 -12.10 -10.74
N ALA A 345 0.37 -12.54 -11.66
CA ALA A 345 -0.36 -13.80 -11.52
C ALA A 345 0.57 -15.02 -11.46
N LYS A 346 1.64 -15.05 -12.27
CA LYS A 346 2.65 -16.12 -12.23
C LYS A 346 3.42 -16.12 -10.92
N LEU A 347 3.82 -14.94 -10.41
CA LEU A 347 4.54 -14.85 -9.13
C LEU A 347 3.64 -15.28 -7.97
N LEU A 348 2.35 -14.90 -7.99
CA LEU A 348 1.37 -15.40 -7.02
C LEU A 348 1.25 -16.93 -7.09
N ALA A 349 1.24 -17.53 -8.26
CA ALA A 349 1.16 -19.00 -8.41
C ALA A 349 2.39 -19.69 -7.79
N GLU A 350 3.60 -19.10 -7.88
CA GLU A 350 4.79 -19.62 -7.20
C GLU A 350 4.68 -19.47 -5.68
N TYR A 351 4.13 -18.34 -5.19
CA TYR A 351 3.87 -18.13 -3.77
C TYR A 351 2.80 -19.11 -3.23
N ASP A 352 1.71 -19.32 -3.96
CA ASP A 352 0.68 -20.34 -3.66
C ASP A 352 1.29 -21.74 -3.57
N ARG A 353 2.15 -22.08 -4.52
CA ARG A 353 2.85 -23.39 -4.52
C ARG A 353 3.73 -23.53 -3.27
N ALA A 354 4.50 -22.51 -2.91
CA ALA A 354 5.31 -22.51 -1.68
C ALA A 354 4.42 -22.69 -0.43
N SER A 355 3.28 -22.00 -0.37
CA SER A 355 2.31 -22.13 0.72
C SER A 355 1.73 -23.52 0.86
N ARG A 356 1.34 -24.15 -0.26
CA ARG A 356 0.79 -25.53 -0.28
C ARG A 356 1.82 -26.56 0.13
N ASP A 357 3.06 -26.45 -0.36
CA ASP A 357 4.15 -27.36 -0.03
C ASP A 357 4.54 -27.29 1.45
N LEU A 358 4.36 -26.13 2.06
CA LEU A 358 4.53 -25.91 3.50
C LEU A 358 3.32 -26.39 4.35
N GLY A 359 2.23 -26.80 3.70
CA GLY A 359 1.01 -27.25 4.38
C GLY A 359 0.10 -26.12 4.88
N PHE A 360 0.34 -24.87 4.47
CA PHE A 360 -0.46 -23.71 4.88
C PHE A 360 -1.71 -23.49 4.00
N GLY A 361 -1.90 -24.32 2.96
CA GLY A 361 -3.04 -24.24 2.07
C GLY A 361 -2.87 -23.22 0.94
N PRO A 362 -3.94 -22.98 0.17
CA PRO A 362 -3.89 -22.13 -1.02
C PRO A 362 -3.81 -20.65 -0.68
N VAL A 363 -3.17 -19.89 -1.60
CA VAL A 363 -3.18 -18.42 -1.60
C VAL A 363 -3.77 -17.91 -2.91
N ALA A 364 -4.73 -17.00 -2.80
CA ALA A 364 -5.41 -16.36 -3.93
C ALA A 364 -5.14 -14.85 -3.98
N ALA A 365 -5.40 -14.22 -5.13
CA ALA A 365 -5.37 -12.77 -5.22
C ALA A 365 -6.54 -12.15 -4.46
N VAL A 366 -6.28 -11.09 -3.71
CA VAL A 366 -7.34 -10.25 -3.14
C VAL A 366 -7.96 -9.38 -4.25
N SER A 367 -9.24 -9.03 -4.10
CA SER A 367 -9.86 -8.05 -5.01
C SER A 367 -9.15 -6.69 -4.92
N PRO A 368 -8.82 -6.03 -6.05
CA PRO A 368 -8.23 -4.69 -6.03
C PRO A 368 -9.04 -3.65 -5.26
N ASP A 369 -10.36 -3.88 -5.11
CA ASP A 369 -11.23 -2.98 -4.33
C ASP A 369 -10.94 -3.01 -2.82
N ARG A 370 -10.21 -4.03 -2.35
CA ARG A 370 -9.78 -4.23 -0.97
C ARG A 370 -8.29 -3.99 -0.75
N ALA A 371 -7.58 -3.55 -1.78
CA ALA A 371 -6.15 -3.23 -1.71
C ALA A 371 -5.97 -1.72 -1.91
N GLY A 372 -5.50 -1.04 -0.87
CA GLY A 372 -5.11 0.37 -0.91
C GLY A 372 -3.86 0.59 -1.78
N ALA A 373 -3.45 1.84 -1.95
CA ALA A 373 -2.18 2.18 -2.59
C ALA A 373 -1.01 1.76 -1.68
N ALA A 374 0.14 1.45 -2.27
CA ALA A 374 1.38 1.17 -1.55
C ALA A 374 2.60 1.42 -2.45
N ASP A 375 3.77 1.45 -1.86
CA ASP A 375 5.04 1.80 -2.50
C ASP A 375 5.39 0.94 -3.72
N VAL A 376 5.02 -0.35 -3.73
CA VAL A 376 5.23 -1.24 -4.89
C VAL A 376 4.56 -0.72 -6.17
N SER A 377 3.59 0.17 -6.06
CA SER A 377 2.92 0.77 -7.22
C SER A 377 3.84 1.69 -8.04
N PHE A 378 4.84 2.32 -7.41
CA PHE A 378 5.79 3.21 -8.10
C PHE A 378 6.74 2.48 -9.05
N ILE A 379 6.93 1.18 -8.86
CA ILE A 379 7.76 0.34 -9.72
C ILE A 379 6.93 -0.48 -10.74
N SER A 380 5.61 -0.22 -10.78
CA SER A 380 4.70 -0.79 -11.77
C SER A 380 5.14 -0.44 -13.19
N GLY A 381 5.23 -1.44 -14.06
CA GLY A 381 5.73 -1.28 -15.44
C GLY A 381 7.26 -1.34 -15.58
N GLN A 382 8.02 -1.22 -14.50
CA GLN A 382 9.48 -1.41 -14.48
C GLN A 382 9.84 -2.84 -14.09
N VAL A 383 9.20 -3.39 -13.07
CA VAL A 383 9.32 -4.78 -12.65
C VAL A 383 8.18 -5.61 -13.23
N LYS A 384 8.52 -6.75 -13.85
CA LYS A 384 7.54 -7.56 -14.59
C LYS A 384 6.59 -8.37 -13.71
N SER A 385 7.03 -8.71 -12.50
CA SER A 385 6.29 -9.58 -11.60
C SER A 385 6.34 -9.02 -10.19
N ILE A 386 5.21 -8.56 -9.69
CA ILE A 386 5.07 -7.92 -8.38
C ILE A 386 3.94 -8.62 -7.63
N ILE A 387 4.20 -9.00 -6.39
CA ILE A 387 3.18 -9.33 -5.39
C ILE A 387 3.42 -8.50 -4.13
N ASP A 388 2.37 -8.28 -3.37
CA ASP A 388 2.42 -7.50 -2.15
C ASP A 388 1.45 -8.09 -1.11
N GLY A 389 1.43 -7.52 0.12
CA GLY A 389 0.58 -8.03 1.18
C GLY A 389 1.02 -9.41 1.67
N VAL A 390 2.35 -9.65 1.72
CA VAL A 390 2.93 -10.91 2.19
C VAL A 390 3.66 -10.76 3.53
N GLY A 391 3.42 -9.65 4.23
CA GLY A 391 3.95 -9.35 5.55
C GLY A 391 3.21 -10.06 6.70
N LEU A 392 3.33 -9.52 7.91
CA LEU A 392 2.68 -10.04 9.10
C LEU A 392 1.18 -9.71 9.05
N MET A 393 0.33 -10.71 9.33
CA MET A 393 -1.12 -10.55 9.27
C MET A 393 -1.69 -10.03 10.57
N GLY A 394 -2.78 -9.29 10.48
CA GLY A 394 -3.50 -8.76 11.62
C GLY A 394 -4.71 -7.94 11.21
N HIS A 395 -5.13 -7.02 12.06
CA HIS A 395 -6.33 -6.22 11.87
C HIS A 395 -6.16 -4.82 12.44
N ASP A 396 -7.02 -3.91 11.98
CA ASP A 396 -7.22 -2.55 12.53
C ASP A 396 -5.97 -1.65 12.39
N ASP A 397 -5.21 -1.83 11.29
CA ASP A 397 -4.19 -0.89 10.83
C ASP A 397 -4.70 0.55 10.87
N HIS A 398 -3.81 1.55 10.96
CA HIS A 398 -4.15 2.96 11.05
C HIS A 398 -5.06 3.34 12.23
N SER A 399 -5.24 2.45 13.21
CA SER A 399 -6.03 2.73 14.41
C SER A 399 -5.32 2.29 15.70
N PRO A 400 -5.68 2.87 16.87
CA PRO A 400 -5.15 2.38 18.15
C PRO A 400 -5.55 0.93 18.50
N GLY A 401 -6.33 0.28 17.63
CA GLY A 401 -6.70 -1.13 17.71
C GLY A 401 -5.76 -2.07 16.97
N GLU A 402 -4.72 -1.56 16.30
CA GLU A 402 -3.82 -2.34 15.47
C GLU A 402 -3.23 -3.54 16.21
N THR A 403 -3.51 -4.74 15.68
CA THR A 403 -3.12 -6.03 16.27
C THR A 403 -2.54 -6.98 15.23
N ALA A 404 -1.57 -7.78 15.64
CA ALA A 404 -0.94 -8.83 14.84
C ALA A 404 -1.37 -10.23 15.31
N ASP A 405 -1.63 -11.13 14.36
CA ASP A 405 -1.65 -12.58 14.62
C ASP A 405 -0.22 -13.12 14.55
N LEU A 406 0.43 -13.23 15.69
CA LEU A 406 1.81 -13.71 15.83
C LEU A 406 2.02 -15.12 15.28
N SER A 407 0.97 -15.93 15.14
CA SER A 407 1.07 -17.25 14.52
C SER A 407 1.37 -17.17 13.02
N THR A 408 1.14 -16.01 12.40
CA THR A 408 1.44 -15.78 10.98
C THR A 408 2.90 -15.38 10.75
N LEU A 409 3.62 -14.89 11.76
CA LEU A 409 5.04 -14.54 11.62
C LEU A 409 5.88 -15.69 11.05
N PRO A 410 5.94 -16.89 11.66
CA PRO A 410 6.73 -17.97 11.10
C PRO A 410 6.18 -18.51 9.77
N SER A 411 4.88 -18.48 9.54
CA SER A 411 4.30 -18.97 8.29
C SER A 411 4.58 -18.05 7.11
N GLN A 412 4.45 -16.74 7.28
CA GLN A 412 4.78 -15.76 6.25
C GLN A 412 6.29 -15.75 5.97
N THR A 413 7.12 -15.80 7.00
CA THR A 413 8.58 -15.91 6.88
C THR A 413 8.99 -17.14 6.05
N LYS A 414 8.40 -18.32 6.32
CA LYS A 414 8.69 -19.55 5.56
C LYS A 414 8.26 -19.43 4.10
N ARG A 415 7.06 -18.88 3.83
CA ARG A 415 6.58 -18.64 2.46
C ARG A 415 7.52 -17.73 1.70
N ALA A 416 7.92 -16.60 2.31
CA ALA A 416 8.84 -15.65 1.73
C ALA A 416 10.22 -16.29 1.45
N ALA A 417 10.82 -16.94 2.45
CA ALA A 417 12.12 -17.60 2.30
C ALA A 417 12.12 -18.68 1.21
N LEU A 418 11.07 -19.50 1.17
CA LEU A 418 10.95 -20.56 0.19
C LEU A 418 10.73 -20.03 -1.23
N LEU A 419 9.88 -18.98 -1.37
CA LEU A 419 9.69 -18.31 -2.65
C LEU A 419 11.00 -17.70 -3.15
N LEU A 420 11.71 -16.93 -2.32
CA LEU A 420 12.99 -16.32 -2.68
C LEU A 420 14.00 -17.37 -3.13
N TYR A 421 14.11 -18.48 -2.40
CA TYR A 421 14.97 -19.58 -2.79
C TYR A 421 14.59 -20.15 -4.17
N ARG A 422 13.31 -20.45 -4.41
CA ARG A 422 12.83 -21.04 -5.66
C ARG A 422 13.03 -20.14 -6.86
N LEU A 423 12.78 -18.84 -6.71
CA LEU A 423 13.01 -17.86 -7.78
C LEU A 423 14.47 -17.82 -8.24
N THR A 424 15.43 -18.09 -7.33
CA THR A 424 16.86 -18.12 -7.69
C THR A 424 17.33 -19.44 -8.31
N GLN A 425 16.56 -20.53 -8.15
CA GLN A 425 16.91 -21.82 -8.79
C GLN A 425 16.47 -21.92 -10.26
N GLY A 426 15.76 -20.92 -10.78
CA GLY A 426 15.09 -20.96 -12.08
C GLY A 426 13.78 -21.77 -12.02
N THR A 427 12.83 -21.43 -12.86
CA THR A 427 11.60 -22.23 -13.04
C THR A 427 11.98 -23.58 -13.60
N ARG A 428 11.82 -24.64 -12.81
CA ARG A 428 11.92 -26.02 -13.29
C ARG A 428 10.71 -26.39 -14.13
#